data_0f9e876a2513e5626a652dd00a1a0007
#
_entry.id   0f9e876a2513e5626a652dd00a1a0007
#
_cell.length_a   1.000
_cell.length_b   1.000
_cell.length_c   1.000
_cell.angle_alpha   90.00
_cell.angle_beta   90.00
_cell.angle_gamma   90.00
#
_symmetry.space_group_name_H-M   'P 1'
#
loop_
_entity.id
_entity.type
_entity.pdbx_description
1 polymer ?
#
loop_
_entity_poly.entity_id
_entity_poly.type
_entity_poly.pdbx_seq_one_letter_code
_entity_poly.pdbx_strand_id
1 'polypeptide(L)'
;MFNWIKTIIKNKNEKRHIRKLRSRIKNTAPTIISNNCIAGIIYHNLGLKFFSPTINLYISGWDYILFVENLEDYLKCELIEKKNSGKDFPVGILLGGEIEDIEINFLHYKTFQQAEEAWNKRKQRVNFDNLFFIYEFYERTGTCEMLNRFKSIKYNKHIIVHKSKEEYCDKEFTVVDCYDENESSGKIFEYDGLTGKRYLDEFDYVSFLNNKNTK
;
A
#
# COMPACT_ATOMS: atom_id res chain seq x y z
N MET A 1 -31.46 -13.76 12.18
CA MET A 1 -32.06 -12.40 12.08
C MET A 1 -31.08 -11.28 12.47
N PHE A 2 -30.35 -11.39 13.60
CA PHE A 2 -29.41 -10.35 14.06
C PHE A 2 -28.24 -10.05 13.10
N ASN A 3 -27.67 -11.04 12.44
CA ASN A 3 -26.50 -10.83 11.54
C ASN A 3 -26.86 -10.00 10.29
N TRP A 4 -28.05 -10.13 9.74
CA TRP A 4 -28.49 -9.37 8.57
C TRP A 4 -28.61 -7.86 8.89
N ILE A 5 -29.19 -7.51 10.05
CA ILE A 5 -29.33 -6.12 10.49
C ILE A 5 -27.93 -5.48 10.67
N LYS A 6 -27.00 -6.18 11.31
CA LYS A 6 -25.60 -5.71 11.47
C LYS A 6 -24.94 -5.44 10.12
N THR A 7 -25.14 -6.33 9.14
CA THR A 7 -24.60 -6.15 7.78
C THR A 7 -25.19 -4.91 7.11
N ILE A 8 -26.49 -4.66 7.23
CA ILE A 8 -27.12 -3.47 6.66
C ILE A 8 -26.56 -2.19 7.29
N ILE A 9 -26.44 -2.16 8.63
CA ILE A 9 -25.91 -1.01 9.35
C ILE A 9 -24.47 -0.74 8.90
N LYS A 10 -23.63 -1.76 8.90
CA LYS A 10 -22.24 -1.66 8.46
C LYS A 10 -22.15 -1.09 7.03
N ASN A 11 -22.88 -1.68 6.07
CA ASN A 11 -22.87 -1.24 4.68
C ASN A 11 -23.35 0.20 4.49
N LYS A 12 -24.34 0.63 5.28
CA LYS A 12 -24.82 2.02 5.27
C LYS A 12 -23.76 2.98 5.79
N ASN A 13 -23.08 2.61 6.88
CA ASN A 13 -22.02 3.40 7.48
C ASN A 13 -20.80 3.50 6.54
N GLU A 14 -20.40 2.39 5.92
CA GLU A 14 -19.33 2.34 4.91
C GLU A 14 -19.62 3.29 3.75
N LYS A 15 -20.82 3.21 3.14
CA LYS A 15 -21.21 4.11 2.06
C LYS A 15 -21.19 5.58 2.47
N ARG A 16 -21.56 5.89 3.71
CA ARG A 16 -21.50 7.25 4.25
C ARG A 16 -20.06 7.71 4.45
N HIS A 17 -19.23 6.84 5.00
CA HIS A 17 -17.80 7.10 5.19
C HIS A 17 -17.09 7.36 3.86
N ILE A 18 -17.23 6.46 2.88
CA ILE A 18 -16.65 6.60 1.54
C ILE A 18 -17.09 7.91 0.87
N ARG A 19 -18.37 8.27 0.95
CA ARG A 19 -18.84 9.55 0.42
C ARG A 19 -18.13 10.74 1.07
N LYS A 20 -17.90 10.70 2.38
CA LYS A 20 -17.18 11.75 3.11
C LYS A 20 -15.71 11.82 2.66
N LEU A 21 -15.05 10.69 2.45
CA LEU A 21 -13.68 10.67 1.93
C LEU A 21 -13.60 11.30 0.53
N ARG A 22 -14.50 10.89 -0.37
CA ARG A 22 -14.58 11.40 -1.74
C ARG A 22 -14.87 12.89 -1.82
N SER A 23 -15.64 13.45 -0.90
CA SER A 23 -15.91 14.89 -0.87
C SER A 23 -14.74 15.75 -0.39
N ARG A 24 -13.75 15.12 0.29
CA ARG A 24 -12.57 15.81 0.84
C ARG A 24 -11.37 15.75 -0.11
N ILE A 25 -11.30 14.75 -0.99
CA ILE A 25 -10.13 14.59 -1.88
C ILE A 25 -10.12 15.66 -2.96
N LYS A 26 -9.00 16.34 -3.09
CA LYS A 26 -8.71 17.36 -4.11
C LYS A 26 -7.70 16.87 -5.13
N ASN A 27 -6.77 16.01 -4.70
CA ASN A 27 -5.78 15.41 -5.56
C ASN A 27 -6.40 14.27 -6.38
N THR A 28 -6.56 14.47 -7.68
CA THR A 28 -7.29 13.55 -8.57
C THR A 28 -6.41 12.52 -9.27
N ALA A 29 -5.08 12.69 -9.20
CA ALA A 29 -4.13 11.84 -9.91
C ALA A 29 -2.84 11.55 -9.10
N PRO A 30 -2.96 11.16 -7.80
CA PRO A 30 -1.78 10.78 -7.03
C PRO A 30 -1.22 9.46 -7.53
N THR A 31 0.10 9.31 -7.56
CA THR A 31 0.75 8.00 -7.62
C THR A 31 1.02 7.54 -6.19
N ILE A 32 0.36 6.46 -5.78
CA ILE A 32 0.49 5.90 -4.43
C ILE A 32 1.25 4.58 -4.52
N ILE A 33 2.45 4.54 -4.00
CA ILE A 33 3.29 3.35 -3.92
C ILE A 33 3.21 2.79 -2.49
N SER A 34 2.77 1.55 -2.33
CA SER A 34 2.73 0.87 -1.04
C SER A 34 3.33 -0.51 -1.13
N ASN A 35 3.85 -1.01 -0.01
CA ASN A 35 4.44 -2.35 0.07
C ASN A 35 3.40 -3.48 -0.02
N ASN A 36 2.11 -3.16 0.05
CA ASN A 36 1.01 -4.12 -0.01
C ASN A 36 -0.26 -3.51 -0.64
N CYS A 37 -1.44 -4.08 -0.37
CA CYS A 37 -2.71 -3.70 -0.99
C CYS A 37 -3.27 -2.32 -0.55
N ILE A 38 -2.62 -1.59 0.35
CA ILE A 38 -3.08 -0.29 0.86
C ILE A 38 -3.40 0.68 -0.27
N ALA A 39 -2.48 0.85 -1.22
CA ALA A 39 -2.69 1.75 -2.37
C ALA A 39 -3.97 1.41 -3.14
N GLY A 40 -4.21 0.11 -3.40
CA GLY A 40 -5.40 -0.36 -4.11
C GLY A 40 -6.70 0.00 -3.39
N ILE A 41 -6.72 -0.18 -2.07
CA ILE A 41 -7.89 0.15 -1.23
C ILE A 41 -8.13 1.66 -1.20
N ILE A 42 -7.10 2.47 -1.05
CA ILE A 42 -7.22 3.93 -1.06
C ILE A 42 -7.78 4.42 -2.40
N TYR A 43 -7.24 3.97 -3.52
CA TYR A 43 -7.79 4.31 -4.84
C TYR A 43 -9.25 3.92 -4.99
N HIS A 44 -9.61 2.70 -4.58
CA HIS A 44 -11.00 2.21 -4.64
C HIS A 44 -11.94 3.06 -3.78
N ASN A 45 -11.56 3.34 -2.53
CA ASN A 45 -12.36 4.15 -1.62
C ASN A 45 -12.58 5.56 -2.17
N LEU A 46 -11.54 6.17 -2.73
CA LEU A 46 -11.61 7.52 -3.29
C LEU A 46 -12.25 7.58 -4.68
N GLY A 47 -12.44 6.44 -5.35
CA GLY A 47 -12.97 6.37 -6.72
C GLY A 47 -11.99 6.92 -7.77
N LEU A 48 -10.69 6.83 -7.48
CA LEU A 48 -9.63 7.32 -8.37
C LEU A 48 -9.13 6.22 -9.31
N LYS A 49 -8.62 6.63 -10.47
CA LYS A 49 -7.91 5.73 -11.38
C LYS A 49 -6.58 5.29 -10.75
N PHE A 50 -6.18 4.05 -10.98
CA PHE A 50 -4.89 3.53 -10.52
C PHE A 50 -3.73 4.15 -11.31
N PHE A 51 -2.93 4.99 -10.64
CA PHE A 51 -1.69 5.59 -11.15
C PHE A 51 -0.44 4.92 -10.54
N SER A 52 -0.58 3.70 -10.06
CA SER A 52 0.48 2.96 -9.40
C SER A 52 0.58 1.55 -9.95
N PRO A 53 1.79 0.99 -10.11
CA PRO A 53 1.98 -0.42 -10.42
C PRO A 53 1.74 -1.32 -9.20
N THR A 54 1.91 -0.83 -7.96
CA THR A 54 1.79 -1.61 -6.72
C THR A 54 0.34 -1.84 -6.31
N ILE A 55 -0.45 -2.47 -7.19
CA ILE A 55 -1.87 -2.76 -6.98
C ILE A 55 -2.09 -4.27 -7.02
N ASN A 56 -2.75 -4.82 -6.00
CA ASN A 56 -3.05 -6.24 -5.87
C ASN A 56 -1.79 -7.12 -5.75
N LEU A 57 -0.77 -6.62 -5.11
CA LEU A 57 0.50 -7.28 -4.90
C LEU A 57 1.09 -6.87 -3.53
N TYR A 58 2.15 -7.56 -3.13
CA TYR A 58 3.01 -7.06 -2.06
C TYR A 58 4.50 -7.20 -2.44
N ILE A 59 5.31 -6.31 -1.89
CA ILE A 59 6.77 -6.33 -1.95
C ILE A 59 7.25 -6.38 -0.51
N SER A 60 8.04 -7.40 -0.17
CA SER A 60 8.44 -7.64 1.22
C SER A 60 9.58 -6.73 1.66
N GLY A 61 9.53 -6.32 2.89
CA GLY A 61 10.58 -5.72 3.70
C GLY A 61 11.67 -4.97 2.92
N TRP A 62 12.80 -5.62 2.76
CA TRP A 62 13.99 -5.04 2.12
C TRP A 62 13.78 -4.72 0.64
N ASP A 63 13.13 -5.62 -0.10
CA ASP A 63 12.83 -5.40 -1.51
C ASP A 63 11.99 -4.13 -1.73
N TYR A 64 11.10 -3.81 -0.78
CA TYR A 64 10.31 -2.59 -0.86
C TYR A 64 11.17 -1.34 -0.65
N ILE A 65 12.13 -1.38 0.29
CA ILE A 65 13.05 -0.26 0.50
C ILE A 65 13.89 -0.01 -0.77
N LEU A 66 14.48 -1.06 -1.34
CA LEU A 66 15.22 -0.96 -2.59
C LEU A 66 14.35 -0.39 -3.72
N PHE A 67 13.10 -0.89 -3.84
CA PHE A 67 12.15 -0.44 -4.85
C PHE A 67 11.84 1.06 -4.76
N VAL A 68 11.58 1.58 -3.56
CA VAL A 68 11.20 2.99 -3.40
C VAL A 68 12.40 3.94 -3.56
N GLU A 69 13.60 3.50 -3.18
CA GLU A 69 14.84 4.26 -3.38
C GLU A 69 15.23 4.38 -4.85
N ASN A 70 14.98 3.33 -5.63
CA ASN A 70 15.36 3.22 -7.05
C ASN A 70 14.12 3.07 -7.95
N LEU A 71 12.99 3.70 -7.60
CA LEU A 71 11.72 3.51 -8.27
C LEU A 71 11.81 3.70 -9.79
N GLU A 72 12.47 4.77 -10.24
CA GLU A 72 12.58 5.08 -11.66
C GLU A 72 13.30 3.99 -12.44
N ASP A 73 14.33 3.41 -11.87
CA ASP A 73 15.12 2.35 -12.52
C ASP A 73 14.35 1.03 -12.50
N TYR A 74 13.76 0.62 -11.39
CA TYR A 74 12.93 -0.58 -11.35
C TYR A 74 11.71 -0.52 -12.28
N LEU A 75 11.15 0.65 -12.54
CA LEU A 75 10.04 0.77 -13.52
C LEU A 75 10.52 0.55 -14.97
N LYS A 76 11.81 0.66 -15.26
CA LYS A 76 12.42 0.35 -16.56
C LYS A 76 12.82 -1.12 -16.68
N CYS A 77 13.05 -1.79 -15.55
CA CYS A 77 13.49 -3.18 -15.50
C CYS A 77 12.50 -4.15 -16.13
N GLU A 78 13.07 -5.26 -16.61
CA GLU A 78 12.31 -6.42 -17.06
C GLU A 78 11.72 -7.15 -15.86
N LEU A 79 10.44 -7.54 -15.98
CA LEU A 79 9.75 -8.37 -15.00
C LEU A 79 9.66 -9.79 -15.54
N ILE A 80 10.30 -10.74 -14.86
CA ILE A 80 10.27 -12.15 -15.23
C ILE A 80 9.54 -13.00 -14.20
N GLU A 81 8.98 -14.14 -14.61
CA GLU A 81 8.31 -15.08 -13.70
C GLU A 81 9.32 -15.88 -12.88
N LYS A 82 9.15 -15.87 -11.55
CA LYS A 82 9.84 -16.78 -10.65
C LYS A 82 9.11 -18.11 -10.60
N LYS A 83 9.49 -19.04 -11.48
CA LYS A 83 8.94 -20.42 -11.49
C LYS A 83 9.27 -21.14 -10.18
N ASN A 84 8.38 -22.03 -9.75
CA ASN A 84 8.57 -22.86 -8.55
C ASN A 84 8.77 -22.03 -7.26
N SER A 85 8.06 -20.92 -7.11
CA SER A 85 8.12 -20.07 -5.91
C SER A 85 7.57 -20.74 -4.64
N GLY A 86 6.84 -21.86 -4.77
CA GLY A 86 6.15 -22.52 -3.66
C GLY A 86 4.93 -21.75 -3.12
N LYS A 87 4.48 -20.71 -3.83
CA LYS A 87 3.32 -19.87 -3.44
C LYS A 87 2.11 -20.16 -4.31
N ASP A 88 0.91 -19.94 -3.78
CA ASP A 88 -0.37 -20.16 -4.45
C ASP A 88 -0.71 -19.05 -5.47
N PHE A 89 0.14 -18.09 -5.65
CA PHE A 89 0.00 -16.93 -6.52
C PHE A 89 1.28 -16.69 -7.33
N PRO A 90 1.19 -15.97 -8.45
CA PRO A 90 2.36 -15.65 -9.25
C PRO A 90 3.37 -14.78 -8.50
N VAL A 91 4.64 -15.07 -8.73
CA VAL A 91 5.76 -14.30 -8.23
C VAL A 91 6.61 -13.84 -9.39
N GLY A 92 7.00 -12.57 -9.39
CA GLY A 92 7.91 -11.98 -10.36
C GLY A 92 9.22 -11.53 -9.74
N ILE A 93 10.22 -11.41 -10.56
CA ILE A 93 11.49 -10.77 -10.24
C ILE A 93 11.68 -9.60 -11.19
N LEU A 94 11.93 -8.41 -10.66
CA LEU A 94 12.45 -7.29 -11.44
C LEU A 94 13.98 -7.44 -11.52
N LEU A 95 14.48 -7.61 -12.74
CA LEU A 95 15.91 -7.76 -12.99
C LEU A 95 16.59 -6.39 -12.92
N GLY A 96 17.27 -6.11 -11.82
CA GLY A 96 17.87 -4.81 -11.54
C GLY A 96 19.06 -4.44 -12.41
N GLY A 97 19.76 -5.42 -12.98
CA GLY A 97 20.97 -5.18 -13.77
C GLY A 97 22.14 -4.69 -12.91
N GLU A 98 22.31 -3.36 -12.83
CA GLU A 98 23.33 -2.75 -11.95
C GLU A 98 22.88 -2.57 -10.51
N ILE A 99 21.57 -2.67 -10.23
CA ILE A 99 20.99 -2.67 -8.88
C ILE A 99 20.53 -4.08 -8.53
N GLU A 100 20.21 -4.32 -7.25
CA GLU A 100 19.77 -5.64 -6.79
C GLU A 100 18.45 -6.07 -7.45
N ASP A 101 18.30 -7.38 -7.74
CA ASP A 101 17.02 -7.94 -8.15
C ASP A 101 16.03 -7.93 -6.98
N ILE A 102 14.76 -7.63 -7.24
CA ILE A 102 13.72 -7.64 -6.21
C ILE A 102 12.54 -8.55 -6.59
N GLU A 103 11.94 -9.15 -5.55
CA GLU A 103 10.79 -10.02 -5.70
C GLU A 103 9.46 -9.25 -5.55
N ILE A 104 8.52 -9.50 -6.46
CA ILE A 104 7.17 -8.98 -6.42
C ILE A 104 6.17 -10.12 -6.31
N ASN A 105 5.31 -10.08 -5.31
CA ASN A 105 4.32 -11.09 -5.00
C ASN A 105 2.93 -10.66 -5.47
N PHE A 106 2.42 -11.27 -6.53
CA PHE A 106 1.16 -10.89 -7.17
C PHE A 106 -0.06 -11.59 -6.55
N LEU A 107 -0.31 -11.34 -5.28
CA LEU A 107 -1.25 -12.04 -4.41
C LEU A 107 -2.66 -12.22 -4.99
N HIS A 108 -3.16 -11.29 -5.80
CA HIS A 108 -4.53 -11.31 -6.32
C HIS A 108 -4.62 -11.56 -7.83
N TYR A 109 -3.58 -12.14 -8.41
CA TYR A 109 -3.59 -12.56 -9.82
C TYR A 109 -3.60 -14.08 -9.93
N LYS A 110 -4.31 -14.60 -10.95
CA LYS A 110 -4.38 -16.05 -11.19
C LYS A 110 -3.20 -16.56 -11.99
N THR A 111 -2.63 -15.73 -12.87
CA THR A 111 -1.50 -16.09 -13.72
C THR A 111 -0.48 -14.96 -13.76
N PHE A 112 0.78 -15.31 -13.99
CA PHE A 112 1.86 -14.33 -14.14
C PHE A 112 1.59 -13.39 -15.32
N GLN A 113 1.12 -13.92 -16.45
CA GLN A 113 0.78 -13.10 -17.62
C GLN A 113 -0.20 -11.97 -17.27
N GLN A 114 -1.28 -12.27 -16.53
CA GLN A 114 -2.24 -11.23 -16.10
C GLN A 114 -1.58 -10.18 -15.18
N ALA A 115 -0.68 -10.61 -14.31
CA ALA A 115 0.07 -9.73 -13.42
C ALA A 115 1.01 -8.82 -14.20
N GLU A 116 1.77 -9.38 -15.13
CA GLU A 116 2.71 -8.68 -16.00
C GLU A 116 2.02 -7.63 -16.89
N GLU A 117 0.92 -8.01 -17.56
CA GLU A 117 0.13 -7.08 -18.36
C GLU A 117 -0.39 -5.88 -17.51
N ALA A 118 -0.89 -6.19 -16.31
CA ALA A 118 -1.36 -5.17 -15.39
C ALA A 118 -0.23 -4.26 -14.88
N TRP A 119 0.92 -4.83 -14.54
CA TRP A 119 2.14 -4.14 -14.13
C TRP A 119 2.61 -3.19 -15.25
N ASN A 120 2.84 -3.72 -16.45
CA ASN A 120 3.33 -2.96 -17.60
C ASN A 120 2.39 -1.81 -18.00
N LYS A 121 1.07 -2.03 -17.92
CA LYS A 121 0.07 -0.98 -18.18
C LYS A 121 0.05 0.10 -17.10
N ARG A 122 0.28 -0.25 -15.84
CA ARG A 122 0.17 0.69 -14.72
C ARG A 122 1.46 1.46 -14.49
N LYS A 123 2.64 0.85 -14.69
CA LYS A 123 3.93 1.54 -14.53
C LYS A 123 4.06 2.77 -15.43
N GLN A 124 3.42 2.74 -16.62
CA GLN A 124 3.39 3.88 -17.55
C GLN A 124 2.56 5.07 -17.07
N ARG A 125 1.79 4.91 -16.00
CA ARG A 125 0.93 5.97 -15.45
C ARG A 125 1.53 6.67 -14.25
N VAL A 126 2.70 6.26 -13.81
CA VAL A 126 3.38 6.85 -12.66
C VAL A 126 3.65 8.32 -12.93
N ASN A 127 3.18 9.16 -12.02
CA ASN A 127 3.39 10.60 -12.07
C ASN A 127 4.39 10.98 -10.97
N PHE A 128 5.63 11.18 -11.33
CA PHE A 128 6.71 11.51 -10.41
C PHE A 128 6.55 12.87 -9.71
N ASP A 129 5.78 13.80 -10.32
CA ASP A 129 5.48 15.10 -9.71
C ASP A 129 4.34 15.02 -8.66
N ASN A 130 3.71 13.84 -8.51
CA ASN A 130 2.61 13.62 -7.58
C ASN A 130 2.71 12.26 -6.89
N LEU A 131 3.87 11.99 -6.30
CA LEU A 131 4.28 10.70 -5.78
C LEU A 131 4.15 10.65 -4.25
N PHE A 132 3.56 9.57 -3.75
CA PHE A 132 3.31 9.31 -2.34
C PHE A 132 3.70 7.87 -2.01
N PHE A 133 4.50 7.69 -0.97
CA PHE A 133 4.91 6.38 -0.49
C PHE A 133 4.20 6.05 0.83
N ILE A 134 3.71 4.82 0.94
CA ILE A 134 3.11 4.31 2.18
C ILE A 134 3.80 2.99 2.52
N TYR A 135 4.32 2.90 3.74
CA TYR A 135 4.96 1.72 4.25
C TYR A 135 4.21 1.20 5.47
N GLU A 136 3.57 0.04 5.36
CA GLU A 136 3.10 -0.72 6.52
C GLU A 136 4.29 -1.49 7.08
N PHE A 137 4.77 -1.05 8.23
CA PHE A 137 5.95 -1.60 8.88
C PHE A 137 5.55 -2.66 9.90
N TYR A 138 6.09 -3.86 9.74
CA TYR A 138 5.95 -4.97 10.66
C TYR A 138 7.24 -5.15 11.44
N GLU A 139 7.16 -5.07 12.76
CA GLU A 139 8.34 -5.15 13.62
C GLU A 139 9.04 -6.51 13.56
N ARG A 140 8.26 -7.58 13.37
CA ARG A 140 8.78 -8.94 13.29
C ARG A 140 9.72 -9.13 12.10
N THR A 141 9.52 -8.40 11.01
CA THR A 141 10.27 -8.54 9.75
C THR A 141 11.03 -7.30 9.35
N GLY A 142 10.75 -6.17 10.00
CA GLY A 142 11.37 -4.89 9.72
C GLY A 142 12.55 -4.60 10.65
N THR A 143 13.49 -3.80 10.18
CA THR A 143 14.64 -3.34 10.95
C THR A 143 14.67 -1.82 11.08
N CYS A 144 15.37 -1.31 12.09
CA CYS A 144 15.60 0.14 12.23
C CYS A 144 16.28 0.72 10.98
N GLU A 145 17.12 -0.05 10.31
CA GLU A 145 17.77 0.37 9.08
C GLU A 145 16.75 0.61 7.95
N MET A 146 15.80 -0.32 7.75
CA MET A 146 14.71 -0.15 6.77
C MET A 146 13.90 1.10 7.05
N LEU A 147 13.53 1.35 8.31
CA LEU A 147 12.82 2.56 8.70
C LEU A 147 13.61 3.83 8.40
N ASN A 148 14.89 3.86 8.76
CA ASN A 148 15.75 5.00 8.55
C ASN A 148 15.94 5.29 7.04
N ARG A 149 16.14 4.26 6.24
CA ARG A 149 16.22 4.40 4.78
C ARG A 149 14.92 4.91 4.18
N PHE A 150 13.77 4.34 4.58
CA PHE A 150 12.47 4.84 4.13
C PHE A 150 12.24 6.30 4.54
N LYS A 151 12.60 6.68 5.77
CA LYS A 151 12.50 8.09 6.25
C LYS A 151 13.41 9.04 5.48
N SER A 152 14.50 8.59 4.90
CA SER A 152 15.42 9.42 4.12
C SER A 152 14.91 9.75 2.71
N ILE A 153 13.87 9.08 2.22
CA ILE A 153 13.28 9.32 0.90
C ILE A 153 12.74 10.75 0.81
N LYS A 154 13.05 11.46 -0.27
CA LYS A 154 12.71 12.90 -0.44
C LYS A 154 11.24 13.18 -0.81
N TYR A 155 10.46 12.16 -1.13
CA TYR A 155 9.06 12.29 -1.54
C TYR A 155 8.11 12.30 -0.33
N ASN A 156 6.83 12.65 -0.57
CA ASN A 156 5.79 12.48 0.43
C ASN A 156 5.71 11.02 0.86
N LYS A 157 5.87 10.75 2.14
CA LYS A 157 5.88 9.40 2.68
C LYS A 157 5.11 9.32 3.99
N HIS A 158 4.60 8.13 4.28
CA HIS A 158 3.92 7.84 5.53
C HIS A 158 4.18 6.40 5.96
N ILE A 159 4.33 6.19 7.26
CA ILE A 159 4.59 4.88 7.85
C ILE A 159 3.39 4.52 8.73
N ILE A 160 2.87 3.32 8.53
CA ILE A 160 1.82 2.76 9.36
C ILE A 160 2.45 1.68 10.23
N VAL A 161 2.26 1.80 11.54
CA VAL A 161 2.74 0.84 12.55
C VAL A 161 1.56 0.33 13.38
N HIS A 162 1.73 -0.84 13.98
CA HIS A 162 0.72 -1.46 14.82
C HIS A 162 0.91 -1.04 16.29
N LYS A 163 -0.16 -1.10 17.10
CA LYS A 163 -0.26 -0.52 18.45
C LYS A 163 0.81 -0.97 19.46
N SER A 164 1.59 -1.99 19.18
CA SER A 164 2.60 -2.49 20.12
C SER A 164 3.73 -1.52 20.42
N LYS A 165 3.89 -0.42 19.67
CA LYS A 165 4.98 0.53 19.86
C LYS A 165 4.52 1.98 19.95
N GLU A 166 4.47 2.48 21.17
CA GLU A 166 4.32 3.90 21.52
C GLU A 166 5.53 4.77 21.12
N GLU A 167 6.61 4.15 20.61
CA GLU A 167 7.85 4.83 20.24
C GLU A 167 7.75 5.69 18.97
N TYR A 168 6.67 5.53 18.19
CA TYR A 168 6.49 6.19 16.91
C TYR A 168 5.52 7.36 17.01
N CYS A 169 5.99 8.51 17.49
CA CYS A 169 5.16 9.69 17.78
C CYS A 169 5.37 10.87 16.83
N ASP A 170 6.01 10.68 15.67
CA ASP A 170 6.21 11.80 14.75
C ASP A 170 5.13 11.86 13.65
N LYS A 171 5.11 12.97 12.89
CA LYS A 171 4.07 13.23 11.87
C LYS A 171 4.07 12.26 10.68
N GLU A 172 5.16 11.51 10.51
CA GLU A 172 5.28 10.52 9.44
C GLU A 172 4.68 9.17 9.82
N PHE A 173 4.21 9.00 11.07
CA PHE A 173 3.66 7.75 11.57
C PHE A 173 2.16 7.85 11.87
N THR A 174 1.46 6.77 11.60
CA THR A 174 0.15 6.47 12.19
C THR A 174 0.23 5.13 12.90
N VAL A 175 -0.11 5.10 14.17
CA VAL A 175 -0.29 3.88 14.94
C VAL A 175 -1.73 3.43 14.76
N VAL A 176 -1.93 2.23 14.21
CA VAL A 176 -3.27 1.64 14.02
C VAL A 176 -3.61 0.66 15.15
N ASP A 177 -4.84 0.71 15.62
CA ASP A 177 -5.33 -0.15 16.73
C ASP A 177 -5.79 -1.54 16.24
N CYS A 178 -4.98 -2.17 15.42
CA CYS A 178 -5.27 -3.51 14.89
C CYS A 178 -4.14 -4.51 15.16
N TYR A 179 -3.38 -4.28 16.21
CA TYR A 179 -2.29 -5.17 16.58
C TYR A 179 -2.78 -6.59 16.83
N ASP A 180 -2.07 -7.54 16.27
CA ASP A 180 -2.19 -8.97 16.50
C ASP A 180 -0.79 -9.48 16.81
N GLU A 181 -0.60 -10.26 17.89
CA GLU A 181 0.69 -10.84 18.28
C GLU A 181 1.35 -11.66 17.15
N ASN A 182 0.52 -12.17 16.23
CA ASN A 182 0.99 -12.88 15.05
C ASN A 182 1.31 -11.94 13.87
N GLU A 183 1.11 -10.61 14.02
CA GLU A 183 1.25 -9.63 12.94
C GLU A 183 0.61 -10.13 11.63
N SER A 184 -0.65 -10.58 11.71
CA SER A 184 -1.32 -11.14 10.54
C SER A 184 -1.46 -10.08 9.47
N SER A 185 -0.80 -10.29 8.35
CA SER A 185 -0.90 -9.42 7.19
C SER A 185 -2.35 -9.35 6.73
N GLY A 186 -2.89 -8.15 6.66
CA GLY A 186 -4.27 -7.93 6.22
C GLY A 186 -5.23 -7.49 7.32
N LYS A 187 -4.85 -7.54 8.59
CA LYS A 187 -5.68 -7.03 9.70
C LYS A 187 -6.10 -5.58 9.49
N ILE A 188 -5.20 -4.75 8.98
CA ILE A 188 -5.47 -3.34 8.65
C ILE A 188 -6.63 -3.16 7.67
N PHE A 189 -6.95 -4.17 6.87
CA PHE A 189 -8.04 -4.12 5.88
C PHE A 189 -9.38 -4.55 6.44
N GLU A 190 -9.43 -5.07 7.66
CA GLU A 190 -10.67 -5.44 8.33
C GLU A 190 -11.44 -4.21 8.78
N TYR A 191 -12.75 -4.39 8.96
CA TYR A 191 -13.62 -3.33 9.46
C TYR A 191 -13.63 -3.31 10.98
N ASP A 192 -13.52 -2.12 11.54
CA ASP A 192 -13.74 -1.88 12.96
C ASP A 192 -15.25 -1.95 13.30
N GLY A 193 -15.69 -3.13 13.64
CA GLY A 193 -17.06 -3.43 14.04
C GLY A 193 -18.11 -2.97 13.01
N LEU A 194 -19.05 -2.15 13.46
CA LEU A 194 -20.15 -1.61 12.64
C LEU A 194 -19.92 -0.17 12.15
N THR A 195 -18.76 0.39 12.38
CA THR A 195 -18.42 1.78 12.04
C THR A 195 -18.45 2.05 10.55
N GLY A 196 -18.25 1.01 9.74
CA GLY A 196 -18.06 1.11 8.30
C GLY A 196 -16.69 1.65 7.90
N LYS A 197 -15.78 1.79 8.87
CA LYS A 197 -14.38 2.13 8.66
C LYS A 197 -13.52 0.88 8.79
N ARG A 198 -12.41 0.84 8.05
CA ARG A 198 -11.33 -0.13 8.25
C ARG A 198 -10.35 0.41 9.28
N TYR A 199 -9.51 -0.44 9.85
CA TYR A 199 -8.38 0.05 10.66
C TYR A 199 -7.47 0.98 9.85
N LEU A 200 -7.31 0.76 8.54
CA LEU A 200 -6.61 1.68 7.63
C LEU A 200 -7.15 3.12 7.68
N ASP A 201 -8.42 3.33 7.99
CA ASP A 201 -9.05 4.66 8.02
C ASP A 201 -8.67 5.48 9.28
N GLU A 202 -7.87 4.94 10.19
CA GLU A 202 -7.19 5.68 11.26
C GLU A 202 -6.09 6.58 10.68
N PHE A 203 -5.50 6.19 9.55
CA PHE A 203 -4.63 7.04 8.75
C PHE A 203 -5.48 8.00 7.89
N ASP A 204 -5.38 9.32 8.10
CA ASP A 204 -6.07 10.31 7.25
C ASP A 204 -5.34 10.46 5.90
N TYR A 205 -5.42 9.41 5.08
CA TYR A 205 -4.81 9.40 3.75
C TYR A 205 -5.36 10.45 2.80
N VAL A 206 -6.57 10.99 3.06
CA VAL A 206 -7.11 12.09 2.25
C VAL A 206 -6.33 13.38 2.49
N SER A 207 -6.08 13.73 3.74
CA SER A 207 -5.25 14.89 4.07
C SER A 207 -3.81 14.70 3.59
N PHE A 208 -3.24 13.51 3.74
CA PHE A 208 -1.93 13.16 3.24
C PHE A 208 -1.81 13.37 1.72
N LEU A 209 -2.76 12.86 0.95
CA LEU A 209 -2.75 12.98 -0.51
C LEU A 209 -3.05 14.40 -1.01
N ASN A 210 -3.75 15.21 -0.24
CA ASN A 210 -4.00 16.61 -0.57
C ASN A 210 -2.79 17.52 -0.30
N ASN A 211 -1.89 17.12 0.59
CA ASN A 211 -0.67 17.85 0.92
C ASN A 211 0.46 17.47 -0.03
N LYS A 212 0.46 18.05 -1.24
CA LYS A 212 1.62 17.95 -2.12
C LYS A 212 2.76 18.74 -1.49
N ASN A 213 3.92 18.10 -1.29
CA ASN A 213 5.14 18.86 -1.12
C ASN A 213 5.41 19.56 -2.46
N THR A 214 5.16 20.86 -2.53
CA THR A 214 5.70 21.69 -3.61
C THR A 214 7.23 21.61 -3.49
N LYS A 215 7.86 21.10 -4.56
CA LYS A 215 9.33 21.12 -4.72
C LYS A 215 9.84 22.54 -4.60
#